data_dfbaa76ae9881fcd66efaac5ce6ac6f1
#
_entry.id   dfbaa76ae9881fcd66efaac5ce6ac6f1
#
_cell.length_a   1.000
_cell.length_b   1.000
_cell.length_c   1.000
_cell.angle_alpha   90.00
_cell.angle_beta   90.00
_cell.angle_gamma   90.00
#
_symmetry.space_group_name_H-M   'P 1'
#
loop_
_entity.id
_entity.type
_entity.pdbx_description
1 polymer ?
#
loop_
_entity_poly.entity_id
_entity_poly.type
_entity_poly.pdbx_seq_one_letter_code
_entity_poly.pdbx_strand_id
1 'polypeptide(L)'
;LPDEDAVCDLYLFACDRLAEKGFLQYEISNFALPGYESRHNLKYWRLAEYLGLGPGAHSFLDGRRFHYPRDLEQFIASGESCSDGPGGDFGEYLMLALRLSEGFDAAAAGLRYPGLALEKLFAVARPLERAGLLHFTKNGLALTRKGFLLSNAVIGRLLEAV
;
A
#
# COMPACT_ATOMS: atom_id res chain seq x y z
N LEU A 1 -18.84 14.52 -15.23
CA LEU A 1 -18.08 14.03 -14.08
C LEU A 1 -17.73 15.21 -13.19
N PRO A 2 -17.70 15.05 -11.84
CA PRO A 2 -17.21 16.10 -10.96
C PRO A 2 -15.76 16.49 -11.33
N ASP A 3 -15.37 17.72 -11.04
CA ASP A 3 -13.97 18.12 -11.14
C ASP A 3 -13.11 17.48 -10.03
N GLU A 4 -11.81 17.62 -10.13
CA GLU A 4 -10.87 16.97 -9.18
C GLU A 4 -11.03 17.48 -7.75
N ASP A 5 -11.31 18.77 -7.57
CA ASP A 5 -11.53 19.38 -6.25
C ASP A 5 -12.80 18.80 -5.61
N ALA A 6 -13.89 18.71 -6.36
CA ALA A 6 -15.13 18.11 -5.88
C ALA A 6 -14.95 16.62 -5.51
N VAL A 7 -14.13 15.87 -6.24
CA VAL A 7 -13.79 14.48 -5.90
C VAL A 7 -13.02 14.40 -4.58
N CYS A 8 -12.04 15.29 -4.38
CA CYS A 8 -11.29 15.37 -3.12
C CYS A 8 -12.21 15.73 -1.93
N ASP A 9 -13.09 16.70 -2.10
CA ASP A 9 -14.05 17.11 -1.07
C ASP A 9 -15.01 15.98 -0.70
N LEU A 10 -15.54 15.27 -1.72
CA LEU A 10 -16.40 14.10 -1.50
C LEU A 10 -15.67 12.98 -0.76
N TYR A 11 -14.40 12.73 -1.09
CA TYR A 11 -13.58 11.73 -0.38
C TYR A 11 -13.41 12.11 1.09
N LEU A 12 -13.00 13.35 1.39
CA LEU A 12 -12.84 13.82 2.76
C LEU A 12 -14.14 13.78 3.54
N PHE A 13 -15.25 14.22 2.93
CA PHE A 13 -16.57 14.12 3.51
C PHE A 13 -16.96 12.68 3.83
N ALA A 14 -16.71 11.74 2.91
CA ALA A 14 -16.99 10.32 3.14
C ALA A 14 -16.16 9.77 4.31
N CYS A 15 -14.86 10.12 4.41
CA CYS A 15 -14.01 9.74 5.54
C CYS A 15 -14.61 10.20 6.88
N ASP A 16 -15.06 11.46 6.96
CA ASP A 16 -15.64 12.01 8.19
C ASP A 16 -16.97 11.32 8.55
N ARG A 17 -17.86 11.16 7.57
CA ARG A 17 -19.17 10.52 7.80
C ARG A 17 -19.04 9.05 8.22
N LEU A 18 -18.10 8.32 7.64
CA LEU A 18 -17.82 6.93 8.02
C LEU A 18 -17.23 6.86 9.44
N ALA A 19 -16.28 7.74 9.76
CA ALA A 19 -15.69 7.80 11.10
C ALA A 19 -16.74 8.11 12.18
N GLU A 20 -17.70 9.02 11.95
CA GLU A 20 -18.83 9.30 12.86
C GLU A 20 -19.70 8.06 13.12
N LYS A 21 -19.70 7.09 12.23
CA LYS A 21 -20.41 5.81 12.37
C LYS A 21 -19.52 4.68 12.89
N GLY A 22 -18.27 4.98 13.27
CA GLY A 22 -17.31 4.02 13.78
C GLY A 22 -16.54 3.25 12.71
N PHE A 23 -16.76 3.51 11.44
CA PHE A 23 -15.98 2.92 10.35
C PHE A 23 -14.70 3.72 10.17
N LEU A 24 -13.58 3.19 10.63
CA LEU A 24 -12.28 3.82 10.50
C LEU A 24 -11.62 3.42 9.17
N GLN A 25 -10.98 4.38 8.53
CA GLN A 25 -10.14 4.11 7.38
C GLN A 25 -8.92 3.30 7.84
N TYR A 26 -8.74 2.09 7.31
CA TYR A 26 -7.59 1.24 7.64
C TYR A 26 -6.58 1.15 6.49
N GLU A 27 -7.01 1.49 5.26
CA GLU A 27 -6.14 1.64 4.10
C GLU A 27 -6.74 2.67 3.12
N ILE A 28 -6.03 2.98 2.06
CA ILE A 28 -6.30 4.11 1.17
C ILE A 28 -7.75 4.19 0.64
N SER A 29 -8.42 3.05 0.45
CA SER A 29 -9.76 2.98 -0.18
C SER A 29 -10.82 2.32 0.67
N ASN A 30 -10.48 1.70 1.80
CA ASN A 30 -11.40 0.90 2.58
C ASN A 30 -11.49 1.33 4.05
N PHE A 31 -12.69 1.12 4.60
CA PHE A 31 -13.08 1.47 5.96
C PHE A 31 -13.67 0.24 6.63
N ALA A 32 -13.48 0.11 7.93
CA ALA A 32 -14.04 -0.98 8.72
C ALA A 32 -14.32 -0.55 10.16
N LEU A 33 -15.20 -1.26 10.84
CA LEU A 33 -15.25 -1.23 12.31
C LEU A 33 -13.93 -1.84 12.83
N PRO A 34 -13.39 -1.38 13.96
CA PRO A 34 -12.17 -1.94 14.55
C PRO A 34 -12.27 -3.45 14.73
N GLY A 35 -11.29 -4.20 14.22
CA GLY A 35 -11.26 -5.66 14.22
C GLY A 35 -12.00 -6.34 13.07
N TYR A 36 -12.63 -5.58 12.17
CA TYR A 36 -13.34 -6.10 10.99
C TYR A 36 -12.65 -5.72 9.67
N GLU A 37 -11.40 -5.26 9.73
CA GLU A 37 -10.59 -4.97 8.55
C GLU A 37 -10.45 -6.21 7.66
N SER A 38 -10.50 -6.05 6.34
CA SER A 38 -10.33 -7.15 5.41
C SER A 38 -8.94 -7.76 5.53
N ARG A 39 -8.86 -8.94 6.15
CA ARG A 39 -7.59 -9.70 6.25
C ARG A 39 -7.01 -10.05 4.89
N HIS A 40 -7.86 -10.21 3.87
CA HIS A 40 -7.44 -10.46 2.51
C HIS A 40 -6.70 -9.24 1.93
N ASN A 41 -7.28 -8.04 2.03
CA ASN A 41 -6.64 -6.81 1.55
C ASN A 41 -5.34 -6.51 2.31
N LEU A 42 -5.35 -6.69 3.63
CA LEU A 42 -4.17 -6.47 4.47
C LEU A 42 -2.99 -7.37 4.09
N LYS A 43 -3.23 -8.60 3.56
CA LYS A 43 -2.14 -9.44 3.04
C LYS A 43 -1.37 -8.74 1.93
N TYR A 44 -2.06 -8.12 0.98
CA TYR A 44 -1.41 -7.41 -0.12
C TYR A 44 -0.63 -6.20 0.38
N TRP A 45 -1.26 -5.36 1.20
CA TRP A 45 -0.62 -4.15 1.73
C TRP A 45 0.57 -4.43 2.65
N ARG A 46 0.57 -5.55 3.35
CA ARG A 46 1.69 -6.00 4.20
C ARG A 46 2.72 -6.84 3.45
N LEU A 47 2.61 -6.93 2.14
CA LEU A 47 3.50 -7.72 1.28
C LEU A 47 3.64 -9.17 1.80
N ALA A 48 2.52 -9.77 2.22
CA ALA A 48 2.47 -11.19 2.55
C ALA A 48 2.34 -12.04 1.29
N GLU A 49 2.87 -13.23 1.33
CA GLU A 49 2.76 -14.17 0.23
C GLU A 49 1.31 -14.62 0.01
N TYR A 50 0.97 -14.79 -1.26
CA TYR A 50 -0.34 -15.28 -1.68
C TYR A 50 -0.26 -16.01 -3.01
N LEU A 51 -1.16 -16.98 -3.19
CA LEU A 51 -1.36 -17.69 -4.43
C LEU A 51 -2.73 -17.32 -5.01
N GLY A 52 -2.70 -16.75 -6.21
CA GLY A 52 -3.90 -16.51 -7.01
C GLY A 52 -4.31 -17.75 -7.77
N LEU A 53 -5.62 -18.00 -7.88
CA LEU A 53 -6.17 -19.14 -8.58
C LEU A 53 -7.11 -18.68 -9.69
N GLY A 54 -6.91 -19.19 -10.89
CA GLY A 54 -7.75 -18.92 -12.06
C GLY A 54 -7.13 -17.98 -13.09
N PRO A 55 -7.85 -17.74 -14.22
CA PRO A 55 -7.38 -16.89 -15.31
C PRO A 55 -7.14 -15.45 -14.83
N GLY A 56 -6.01 -14.88 -15.20
CA GLY A 56 -5.61 -13.53 -14.83
C GLY A 56 -5.25 -13.34 -13.35
N ALA A 57 -5.25 -14.40 -12.54
CA ALA A 57 -4.90 -14.30 -11.14
C ALA A 57 -3.39 -14.09 -10.96
N HIS A 58 -3.02 -13.09 -10.16
CA HIS A 58 -1.64 -12.81 -9.79
C HIS A 58 -1.27 -13.49 -8.49
N SER A 59 0.02 -13.77 -8.33
CA SER A 59 0.61 -14.41 -7.14
C SER A 59 1.88 -13.69 -6.72
N PHE A 60 2.18 -13.76 -5.43
CA PHE A 60 3.47 -13.42 -4.86
C PHE A 60 3.90 -14.53 -3.91
N LEU A 61 4.93 -15.28 -4.26
CA LEU A 61 5.40 -16.44 -3.52
C LEU A 61 6.91 -16.60 -3.70
N ASP A 62 7.63 -16.94 -2.65
CA ASP A 62 9.09 -17.14 -2.64
C ASP A 62 9.87 -15.99 -3.31
N GLY A 63 9.46 -14.73 -3.04
CA GLY A 63 10.08 -13.54 -3.60
C GLY A 63 9.87 -13.33 -5.09
N ARG A 64 8.92 -14.03 -5.71
CA ARG A 64 8.59 -13.93 -7.13
C ARG A 64 7.14 -13.55 -7.34
N ARG A 65 6.92 -12.72 -8.36
CA ARG A 65 5.59 -12.41 -8.88
C ARG A 65 5.34 -13.16 -10.17
N PHE A 66 4.15 -13.68 -10.30
CA PHE A 66 3.68 -14.34 -11.49
C PHE A 66 2.16 -14.25 -11.61
N HIS A 67 1.64 -14.45 -12.79
CA HIS A 67 0.21 -14.48 -13.05
C HIS A 67 -0.15 -15.62 -14.01
N TYR A 68 -1.42 -15.99 -14.04
CA TYR A 68 -1.96 -16.87 -15.07
C TYR A 68 -2.50 -16.05 -16.25
N PRO A 69 -2.51 -16.61 -17.49
CA PRO A 69 -3.13 -15.96 -18.64
C PRO A 69 -4.56 -15.53 -18.33
N ARG A 70 -4.93 -14.33 -18.81
CA ARG A 70 -6.31 -13.83 -18.66
C ARG A 70 -7.29 -14.54 -19.57
N ASP A 71 -6.81 -14.99 -20.73
CA ASP A 71 -7.61 -15.74 -21.67
C ASP A 71 -7.93 -17.12 -21.10
N LEU A 72 -9.22 -17.47 -21.07
CA LEU A 72 -9.70 -18.71 -20.45
C LEU A 72 -9.25 -19.95 -21.22
N GLU A 73 -9.25 -19.89 -22.56
CA GLU A 73 -8.85 -21.04 -23.39
C GLU A 73 -7.35 -21.29 -23.23
N GLN A 74 -6.54 -20.24 -23.23
CA GLN A 74 -5.10 -20.33 -22.98
C GLN A 74 -4.82 -20.88 -21.56
N PHE A 75 -5.54 -20.39 -20.55
CA PHE A 75 -5.39 -20.87 -19.16
C PHE A 75 -5.71 -22.36 -19.05
N ILE A 76 -6.79 -22.81 -19.68
CA ILE A 76 -7.18 -24.25 -19.66
C ILE A 76 -6.17 -25.10 -20.44
N ALA A 77 -5.67 -24.60 -21.57
CA ALA A 77 -4.80 -25.36 -22.45
C ALA A 77 -3.38 -25.51 -21.88
N SER A 78 -2.80 -24.47 -21.28
CA SER A 78 -1.42 -24.51 -20.81
C SER A 78 -1.30 -24.82 -19.32
N GLY A 79 -2.18 -24.26 -18.49
CA GLY A 79 -2.02 -24.29 -17.03
C GLY A 79 -0.74 -23.59 -16.53
N GLU A 80 0.02 -22.96 -17.44
CA GLU A 80 1.32 -22.36 -17.14
C GLU A 80 1.17 -20.92 -16.65
N SER A 81 2.00 -20.56 -15.67
CA SER A 81 2.09 -19.19 -15.18
C SER A 81 3.12 -18.37 -15.97
N CYS A 82 2.85 -17.08 -16.12
CA CYS A 82 3.77 -16.11 -16.69
C CYS A 82 4.50 -15.39 -15.55
N SER A 83 5.83 -15.30 -15.64
CA SER A 83 6.63 -14.59 -14.64
C SER A 83 6.48 -13.08 -14.81
N ASP A 84 6.24 -12.38 -13.68
CA ASP A 84 6.29 -10.91 -13.58
C ASP A 84 7.64 -10.44 -12.98
N GLY A 85 8.55 -11.36 -12.72
CA GLY A 85 9.88 -11.09 -12.18
C GLY A 85 9.99 -11.22 -10.66
N PRO A 86 11.11 -10.72 -10.09
CA PRO A 86 11.30 -10.67 -8.64
C PRO A 86 10.37 -9.64 -8.00
N GLY A 87 10.02 -9.86 -6.74
CA GLY A 87 9.24 -8.94 -5.93
C GLY A 87 9.66 -8.99 -4.47
N GLY A 88 9.08 -8.13 -3.66
CA GLY A 88 9.30 -8.14 -2.23
C GLY A 88 10.53 -7.35 -1.78
N ASP A 89 11.08 -6.46 -2.59
CA ASP A 89 12.13 -5.54 -2.19
C ASP A 89 11.61 -4.46 -1.21
N PHE A 90 12.53 -3.69 -0.65
CA PHE A 90 12.17 -2.65 0.31
C PHE A 90 11.33 -1.53 -0.31
N GLY A 91 11.59 -1.16 -1.56
CA GLY A 91 10.80 -0.14 -2.26
C GLY A 91 9.34 -0.56 -2.40
N GLU A 92 9.11 -1.81 -2.79
CA GLU A 92 7.76 -2.36 -2.87
C GLU A 92 7.08 -2.45 -1.51
N TYR A 93 7.79 -2.93 -0.48
CA TYR A 93 7.27 -2.95 0.89
C TYR A 93 6.86 -1.55 1.37
N LEU A 94 7.72 -0.55 1.19
CA LEU A 94 7.46 0.83 1.56
C LEU A 94 6.22 1.39 0.83
N MET A 95 6.15 1.17 -0.49
CA MET A 95 5.03 1.59 -1.32
C MET A 95 3.70 1.01 -0.84
N LEU A 96 3.68 -0.25 -0.46
CA LEU A 96 2.46 -0.92 0.00
C LEU A 96 2.11 -0.53 1.44
N ALA A 97 3.07 -0.49 2.35
CA ALA A 97 2.86 -0.11 3.74
C ALA A 97 2.33 1.31 3.90
N LEU A 98 2.76 2.25 3.06
CA LEU A 98 2.27 3.63 3.06
C LEU A 98 0.83 3.79 2.58
N ARG A 99 0.20 2.75 2.04
CA ARG A 99 -1.23 2.74 1.73
C ARG A 99 -2.09 2.32 2.91
N LEU A 100 -1.48 1.84 3.99
CA LEU A 100 -2.14 1.56 5.26
C LEU A 100 -2.20 2.82 6.13
N SER A 101 -3.28 2.99 6.90
CA SER A 101 -3.39 4.07 7.88
C SER A 101 -2.39 3.93 9.04
N GLU A 102 -1.96 2.70 9.35
CA GLU A 102 -0.87 2.43 10.29
C GLU A 102 0.51 2.84 9.73
N GLY A 103 0.64 2.87 8.39
CA GLY A 103 1.84 3.31 7.68
C GLY A 103 2.98 2.30 7.71
N PHE A 104 4.19 2.84 7.54
CA PHE A 104 5.46 2.11 7.51
C PHE A 104 6.07 2.03 8.91
N ASP A 105 6.45 0.82 9.32
CA ASP A 105 7.18 0.56 10.58
C ASP A 105 8.65 0.22 10.28
N ALA A 106 9.57 1.07 10.76
CA ALA A 106 11.01 0.92 10.53
C ALA A 106 11.62 -0.28 11.25
N ALA A 107 11.07 -0.67 12.42
CA ALA A 107 11.56 -1.84 13.15
C ALA A 107 11.19 -3.13 12.41
N ALA A 108 9.95 -3.23 11.95
CA ALA A 108 9.51 -4.35 11.12
C ALA A 108 10.29 -4.44 9.80
N ALA A 109 10.55 -3.28 9.17
CA ALA A 109 11.36 -3.21 7.95
C ALA A 109 12.81 -3.66 8.21
N GLY A 110 13.44 -3.24 9.30
CA GLY A 110 14.81 -3.63 9.65
C GLY A 110 14.96 -5.13 9.88
N LEU A 111 13.92 -5.79 10.41
CA LEU A 111 13.91 -7.25 10.56
C LEU A 111 13.80 -7.96 9.21
N ARG A 112 13.02 -7.40 8.27
CA ARG A 112 12.80 -7.99 6.95
C ARG A 112 13.95 -7.70 5.99
N TYR A 113 14.60 -6.55 6.12
CA TYR A 113 15.67 -6.05 5.24
C TYR A 113 16.90 -5.68 6.08
N PRO A 114 17.73 -6.65 6.50
CA PRO A 114 18.93 -6.39 7.32
C PRO A 114 19.89 -5.41 6.62
N GLY A 115 20.40 -4.44 7.38
CA GLY A 115 21.30 -3.41 6.85
C GLY A 115 20.62 -2.21 6.19
N LEU A 116 19.29 -2.11 6.32
CA LEU A 116 18.51 -1.00 5.77
C LEU A 116 18.91 0.33 6.43
N ALA A 117 19.31 1.31 5.61
CA ALA A 117 19.65 2.67 6.04
C ALA A 117 18.44 3.60 5.73
N LEU A 118 17.83 4.18 6.77
CA LEU A 118 16.59 4.98 6.66
C LEU A 118 16.83 6.48 6.75
N GLU A 119 18.09 6.94 6.93
CA GLU A 119 18.41 8.34 7.15
C GLU A 119 17.97 9.21 5.97
N LYS A 120 18.20 8.75 4.74
CA LYS A 120 17.77 9.47 3.52
C LYS A 120 16.26 9.52 3.41
N LEU A 121 15.58 8.41 3.68
CA LEU A 121 14.12 8.33 3.67
C LEU A 121 13.51 9.35 4.65
N PHE A 122 14.00 9.36 5.89
CA PHE A 122 13.50 10.31 6.91
C PHE A 122 13.86 11.75 6.58
N ALA A 123 15.00 12.02 5.95
CA ALA A 123 15.36 13.35 5.48
C ALA A 123 14.37 13.87 4.41
N VAL A 124 13.97 13.02 3.46
CA VAL A 124 12.95 13.33 2.44
C VAL A 124 11.55 13.43 3.04
N ALA A 125 11.24 12.67 4.08
CA ALA A 125 9.94 12.70 4.77
C ALA A 125 9.69 14.01 5.52
N ARG A 126 10.70 14.66 6.12
CA ARG A 126 10.54 15.86 6.93
C ARG A 126 9.85 17.05 6.21
N PRO A 127 10.22 17.42 4.97
CA PRO A 127 9.46 18.43 4.22
C PRO A 127 8.00 18.05 3.97
N LEU A 128 7.72 16.77 3.73
CA LEU A 128 6.36 16.25 3.50
C LEU A 128 5.52 16.29 4.78
N GLU A 129 6.14 16.04 5.94
CA GLU A 129 5.51 16.23 7.25
C GLU A 129 5.14 17.70 7.49
N ARG A 130 6.05 18.63 7.24
CA ARG A 130 5.77 20.08 7.34
C ARG A 130 4.65 20.55 6.41
N ALA A 131 4.48 19.88 5.27
CA ALA A 131 3.37 20.10 4.34
C ALA A 131 2.05 19.44 4.80
N GLY A 132 2.07 18.69 5.92
CA GLY A 132 0.91 17.98 6.46
C GLY A 132 0.48 16.76 5.64
N LEU A 133 1.39 16.18 4.83
CA LEU A 133 1.09 15.03 3.96
C LEU A 133 1.35 13.69 4.64
N LEU A 134 2.25 13.67 5.60
CA LEU A 134 2.54 12.52 6.46
C LEU A 134 2.83 12.98 7.88
N HIS A 135 2.94 12.04 8.79
CA HIS A 135 3.42 12.27 10.15
C HIS A 135 4.35 11.14 10.57
N PHE A 136 5.30 11.46 11.44
CA PHE A 136 6.12 10.43 12.07
C PHE A 136 5.32 9.72 13.15
N THR A 137 5.33 8.40 13.11
CA THR A 137 4.79 7.54 14.17
C THR A 137 5.89 7.20 15.19
N LYS A 138 5.56 6.43 16.21
CA LYS A 138 6.57 5.97 17.19
C LYS A 138 7.75 5.23 16.52
N ASN A 139 7.48 4.45 15.49
CA ASN A 139 8.46 3.55 14.88
C ASN A 139 8.68 3.80 13.38
N GLY A 140 8.07 4.83 12.78
CA GLY A 140 8.17 5.05 11.35
C GLY A 140 7.41 6.28 10.88
N LEU A 141 6.62 6.15 9.83
CA LEU A 141 5.80 7.24 9.29
C LEU A 141 4.53 6.72 8.62
N ALA A 142 3.47 7.54 8.63
CA ALA A 142 2.20 7.25 7.99
C ALA A 142 1.67 8.46 7.24
N LEU A 143 0.89 8.23 6.18
CA LEU A 143 0.23 9.30 5.45
C LEU A 143 -0.92 9.87 6.28
N THR A 144 -1.14 11.17 6.17
CA THR A 144 -2.36 11.83 6.63
C THR A 144 -3.49 11.60 5.61
N ARG A 145 -4.73 11.97 5.95
CA ARG A 145 -5.84 11.97 4.97
C ARG A 145 -5.52 12.83 3.73
N LYS A 146 -4.88 14.00 3.94
CA LYS A 146 -4.39 14.84 2.85
C LYS A 146 -3.30 14.13 2.04
N GLY A 147 -2.42 13.38 2.72
CA GLY A 147 -1.40 12.56 2.07
C GLY A 147 -1.99 11.43 1.24
N PHE A 148 -3.10 10.83 1.66
CA PHE A 148 -3.79 9.81 0.84
C PHE A 148 -4.31 10.37 -0.49
N LEU A 149 -4.83 11.59 -0.51
CA LEU A 149 -5.25 12.25 -1.77
C LEU A 149 -4.08 12.41 -2.76
N LEU A 150 -2.87 12.61 -2.23
CA LEU A 150 -1.64 12.79 -3.01
C LEU A 150 -0.68 11.59 -2.90
N SER A 151 -1.20 10.42 -2.54
CA SER A 151 -0.40 9.25 -2.16
C SER A 151 0.64 8.85 -3.21
N ASN A 152 0.27 8.85 -4.50
CA ASN A 152 1.21 8.48 -5.55
C ASN A 152 2.41 9.44 -5.62
N ALA A 153 2.18 10.75 -5.49
CA ALA A 153 3.25 11.76 -5.51
C ALA A 153 4.12 11.66 -4.24
N VAL A 154 3.49 11.51 -3.07
CA VAL A 154 4.20 11.40 -1.78
C VAL A 154 5.03 10.12 -1.73
N ILE A 155 4.45 8.99 -2.08
CA ILE A 155 5.14 7.69 -2.11
C ILE A 155 6.26 7.71 -3.14
N GLY A 156 6.00 8.21 -4.36
CA GLY A 156 7.03 8.34 -5.41
C GLY A 156 8.23 9.14 -4.91
N ARG A 157 8.00 10.27 -4.22
CA ARG A 157 9.07 11.08 -3.65
C ARG A 157 9.88 10.36 -2.56
N LEU A 158 9.22 9.53 -1.75
CA LEU A 158 9.90 8.73 -0.73
C LEU A 158 10.72 7.59 -1.35
N LEU A 159 10.24 6.99 -2.43
CA LEU A 159 10.93 5.92 -3.16
C LEU A 159 12.22 6.38 -3.84
N GLU A 160 12.35 7.66 -4.18
CA GLU A 160 13.62 8.23 -4.71
C GLU A 160 14.78 8.18 -3.68
N ALA A 161 14.48 7.93 -2.41
CA ALA A 161 15.46 7.89 -1.33
C ALA A 161 15.93 6.48 -0.94
N VAL A 162 15.39 5.44 -1.61
CA VAL A 162 15.64 4.03 -1.28
C VAL A 162 16.19 3.24 -2.44
#